data_ae566dc3d2080f4139d8d707f3841287
#
_entry.id   ae566dc3d2080f4139d8d707f3841287
#
_cell.length_a   1.000
_cell.length_b   1.000
_cell.length_c   1.000
_cell.angle_alpha   90.00
_cell.angle_beta   90.00
_cell.angle_gamma   90.00
#
_symmetry.space_group_name_H-M   'P 1'
#
loop_
_entity.id
_entity.type
_entity.pdbx_description
1 polymer ?
#
loop_
_entity_poly.entity_id
_entity_poly.type
_entity_poly.pdbx_seq_one_letter_code
_entity_poly.pdbx_strand_id
1 'polypeptide(L)'
;MKNLQMNDLINEINIALKETIPQSNLNTDLEESMLYSLNAGGKRLRPVLLLLTLDMLEVDYQKGMQTALALEMIHTYSLIHDDLPAMDNDDYRRGKLTNHKVYGEWKAILAGDALLTKAFDLVSNDTNINDTTKIKVIQRLAYASGHLGMVGGQTLDMQSEDKAIDLSTLEAIHRTKTGALLTFAIMSAVDIAHTDEQTSEMLNEFSDHLGLMFQIKDDLLDIYGDEQKLGKKVGSDLENDKSTYVSLLNKDGAEEKLNYHKNEVLKSLENINDKYDTSNLKQIVELFYNRDH
;
A
#
# COMPACT_ATOMS: atom_id res chain seq x y z
N MET A 1 -18.73 -1.40 -21.19
CA MET A 1 -17.89 -0.49 -20.36
C MET A 1 -16.53 -0.36 -21.03
N LYS A 2 -15.86 0.79 -20.97
CA LYS A 2 -14.47 0.91 -21.44
C LYS A 2 -13.60 0.04 -20.52
N ASN A 3 -12.73 -0.77 -21.11
CA ASN A 3 -11.75 -1.54 -20.36
C ASN A 3 -10.85 -0.53 -19.61
N LEU A 4 -11.00 -0.43 -18.29
CA LEU A 4 -10.29 0.54 -17.46
C LEU A 4 -8.79 0.15 -17.45
N GLN A 5 -7.94 1.04 -17.96
CA GLN A 5 -6.52 0.76 -18.07
C GLN A 5 -5.79 1.26 -16.81
N MET A 6 -4.92 0.44 -16.24
CA MET A 6 -4.14 0.78 -15.06
C MET A 6 -3.35 2.09 -15.22
N ASN A 7 -2.74 2.31 -16.39
CA ASN A 7 -1.97 3.53 -16.65
C ASN A 7 -2.83 4.81 -16.64
N ASP A 8 -4.08 4.72 -17.12
CA ASP A 8 -5.00 5.86 -17.11
C ASP A 8 -5.37 6.21 -15.67
N LEU A 9 -5.64 5.21 -14.82
CA LEU A 9 -5.88 5.40 -13.40
C LEU A 9 -4.67 6.01 -12.67
N ILE A 10 -3.46 5.53 -12.96
CA ILE A 10 -2.23 6.10 -12.36
C ILE A 10 -2.11 7.58 -12.72
N ASN A 11 -2.34 7.94 -13.97
CA ASN A 11 -2.29 9.34 -14.42
C ASN A 11 -3.36 10.19 -13.73
N GLU A 12 -4.58 9.71 -13.64
CA GLU A 12 -5.68 10.40 -12.95
C GLU A 12 -5.39 10.60 -11.46
N ILE A 13 -4.93 9.57 -10.77
CA ILE A 13 -4.50 9.64 -9.36
C ILE A 13 -3.38 10.67 -9.19
N ASN A 14 -2.38 10.68 -10.07
CA ASN A 14 -1.27 11.62 -9.98
C ASN A 14 -1.71 13.08 -10.18
N ILE A 15 -2.68 13.34 -11.06
CA ILE A 15 -3.27 14.66 -11.25
C ILE A 15 -4.06 15.06 -10.00
N ALA A 16 -4.96 14.20 -9.55
CA ALA A 16 -5.81 14.47 -8.40
C ALA A 16 -5.01 14.68 -7.10
N LEU A 17 -3.94 13.91 -6.86
CA LEU A 17 -3.06 14.10 -5.69
C LEU A 17 -2.47 15.52 -5.62
N LYS A 18 -2.10 16.11 -6.77
CA LYS A 18 -1.55 17.48 -6.81
C LYS A 18 -2.58 18.53 -6.38
N GLU A 19 -3.85 18.28 -6.63
CA GLU A 19 -4.94 19.20 -6.35
C GLU A 19 -5.45 19.09 -4.90
N THR A 20 -5.08 18.03 -4.17
CA THR A 20 -5.55 17.81 -2.80
C THR A 20 -4.91 18.72 -1.76
N ILE A 21 -3.75 19.30 -2.06
CA ILE A 21 -3.01 20.18 -1.16
C ILE A 21 -3.07 21.60 -1.76
N PRO A 22 -4.07 22.40 -1.40
CA PRO A 22 -4.15 23.78 -1.87
C PRO A 22 -3.01 24.60 -1.27
N GLN A 23 -2.41 25.47 -2.10
CA GLN A 23 -1.44 26.42 -1.59
C GLN A 23 -2.14 27.47 -0.74
N SER A 24 -1.72 27.58 0.51
CA SER A 24 -2.14 28.65 1.42
C SER A 24 -1.02 29.67 1.57
N ASN A 25 -1.36 30.91 1.93
CA ASN A 25 -0.35 31.92 2.25
C ASN A 25 0.22 31.76 3.66
N LEU A 26 -0.19 30.72 4.39
CA LEU A 26 0.16 30.53 5.79
C LEU A 26 1.33 29.56 5.98
N ASN A 27 1.38 28.47 5.22
CA ASN A 27 2.31 27.35 5.44
C ASN A 27 2.90 26.80 4.13
N THR A 28 3.37 27.67 3.23
CA THR A 28 3.92 27.29 1.92
C THR A 28 4.99 26.22 1.99
N ASP A 29 5.94 26.33 2.93
CA ASP A 29 7.00 25.34 3.11
C ASP A 29 6.48 23.94 3.50
N LEU A 30 5.43 23.88 4.32
CA LEU A 30 4.79 22.61 4.72
C LEU A 30 4.08 21.98 3.53
N GLU A 31 3.31 22.77 2.79
CA GLU A 31 2.58 22.33 1.61
C GLU A 31 3.53 21.86 0.50
N GLU A 32 4.63 22.59 0.28
CA GLU A 32 5.69 22.16 -0.66
C GLU A 32 6.33 20.85 -0.24
N SER A 33 6.63 20.67 1.04
CA SER A 33 7.19 19.43 1.60
C SER A 33 6.24 18.24 1.43
N MET A 34 4.93 18.42 1.69
CA MET A 34 3.91 17.41 1.46
C MET A 34 3.83 17.02 -0.02
N LEU A 35 3.72 18.02 -0.91
CA LEU A 35 3.64 17.81 -2.36
C LEU A 35 4.92 17.20 -2.94
N TYR A 36 6.08 17.53 -2.40
CA TYR A 36 7.35 16.93 -2.82
C TYR A 36 7.31 15.41 -2.73
N SER A 37 6.87 14.86 -1.60
CA SER A 37 6.79 13.42 -1.39
C SER A 37 5.64 12.77 -2.16
N LEU A 38 4.46 13.41 -2.21
CA LEU A 38 3.34 12.93 -3.03
C LEU A 38 3.71 12.85 -4.53
N ASN A 39 4.51 13.81 -5.03
CA ASN A 39 4.95 13.89 -6.41
C ASN A 39 6.28 13.16 -6.69
N ALA A 40 6.86 12.47 -5.70
CA ALA A 40 8.09 11.71 -5.90
C ALA A 40 7.93 10.50 -6.86
N GLY A 41 6.72 10.24 -7.32
CA GLY A 41 6.38 9.12 -8.18
C GLY A 41 5.93 7.90 -7.38
N GLY A 42 6.00 6.74 -8.02
CA GLY A 42 5.58 5.45 -7.46
C GLY A 42 4.56 4.75 -8.35
N LYS A 43 4.40 3.45 -8.15
CA LYS A 43 3.53 2.58 -8.97
C LYS A 43 2.03 2.79 -8.68
N ARG A 44 1.68 3.54 -7.63
CA ARG A 44 0.29 3.81 -7.19
C ARG A 44 -0.57 2.53 -7.08
N LEU A 45 0.04 1.42 -6.72
CA LEU A 45 -0.62 0.11 -6.73
C LEU A 45 -1.82 0.05 -5.75
N ARG A 46 -1.70 0.64 -4.56
CA ARG A 46 -2.75 0.63 -3.54
C ARG A 46 -4.01 1.38 -3.99
N PRO A 47 -3.93 2.66 -4.41
CA PRO A 47 -5.09 3.36 -4.93
C PRO A 47 -5.66 2.74 -6.20
N VAL A 48 -4.83 2.25 -7.12
CA VAL A 48 -5.28 1.53 -8.33
C VAL A 48 -6.06 0.27 -7.96
N LEU A 49 -5.58 -0.50 -6.98
CA LEU A 49 -6.24 -1.71 -6.52
C LEU A 49 -7.66 -1.42 -5.99
N LEU A 50 -7.84 -0.33 -5.22
CA LEU A 50 -9.15 0.11 -4.75
C LEU A 50 -10.09 0.44 -5.92
N LEU A 51 -9.62 1.24 -6.88
CA LEU A 51 -10.45 1.68 -8.01
C LEU A 51 -10.81 0.53 -8.96
N LEU A 52 -9.88 -0.40 -9.23
CA LEU A 52 -10.14 -1.60 -10.02
C LEU A 52 -11.09 -2.57 -9.30
N THR A 53 -11.05 -2.63 -7.97
CA THR A 53 -12.01 -3.43 -7.20
C THR A 53 -13.41 -2.85 -7.31
N LEU A 54 -13.58 -1.53 -7.29
CA LEU A 54 -14.88 -0.88 -7.54
C LEU A 54 -15.40 -1.16 -8.95
N ASP A 55 -14.54 -1.04 -9.96
CA ASP A 55 -14.90 -1.35 -11.35
C ASP A 55 -15.35 -2.81 -11.51
N MET A 56 -14.61 -3.75 -10.92
CA MET A 56 -15.00 -5.17 -10.87
C MET A 56 -16.38 -5.35 -10.21
N LEU A 57 -16.67 -4.62 -9.12
CA LEU A 57 -17.94 -4.67 -8.41
C LEU A 57 -19.06 -3.90 -9.10
N GLU A 58 -18.83 -3.46 -10.35
CA GLU A 58 -19.79 -2.71 -11.19
C GLU A 58 -20.23 -1.36 -10.60
N VAL A 59 -19.38 -0.77 -9.75
CA VAL A 59 -19.57 0.55 -9.16
C VAL A 59 -18.65 1.54 -9.86
N ASP A 60 -19.17 2.74 -10.15
CA ASP A 60 -18.35 3.83 -10.68
C ASP A 60 -17.14 4.09 -9.78
N TYR A 61 -15.94 3.81 -10.30
CA TYR A 61 -14.69 3.93 -9.55
C TYR A 61 -14.43 5.34 -9.03
N GLN A 62 -15.03 6.38 -9.63
CA GLN A 62 -14.95 7.77 -9.16
C GLN A 62 -15.50 7.93 -7.74
N LYS A 63 -16.41 7.07 -7.31
CA LYS A 63 -16.89 7.07 -5.91
C LYS A 63 -15.82 6.71 -4.89
N GLY A 64 -14.78 6.01 -5.31
CA GLY A 64 -13.65 5.66 -4.46
C GLY A 64 -12.45 6.59 -4.56
N MET A 65 -12.48 7.62 -5.43
CA MET A 65 -11.31 8.44 -5.71
C MET A 65 -10.77 9.13 -4.44
N GLN A 66 -11.60 9.77 -3.63
CA GLN A 66 -11.15 10.43 -2.40
C GLN A 66 -10.54 9.43 -1.40
N THR A 67 -11.14 8.25 -1.28
CA THR A 67 -10.61 7.15 -0.45
C THR A 67 -9.26 6.64 -0.98
N ALA A 68 -9.10 6.53 -2.30
CA ALA A 68 -7.86 6.11 -2.95
C ALA A 68 -6.73 7.14 -2.74
N LEU A 69 -7.04 8.44 -2.84
CA LEU A 69 -6.10 9.53 -2.54
C LEU A 69 -5.71 9.55 -1.06
N ALA A 70 -6.67 9.36 -0.16
CA ALA A 70 -6.42 9.25 1.27
C ALA A 70 -5.47 8.07 1.60
N LEU A 71 -5.69 6.92 0.98
CA LEU A 71 -4.81 5.76 1.13
C LEU A 71 -3.38 6.04 0.67
N GLU A 72 -3.21 6.74 -0.46
CA GLU A 72 -1.88 7.11 -0.93
C GLU A 72 -1.21 8.16 -0.03
N MET A 73 -1.98 9.06 0.61
CA MET A 73 -1.44 9.97 1.64
C MET A 73 -0.95 9.21 2.88
N ILE A 74 -1.73 8.23 3.35
CA ILE A 74 -1.32 7.35 4.45
C ILE A 74 -0.01 6.62 4.10
N HIS A 75 0.07 6.05 2.91
CA HIS A 75 1.30 5.39 2.46
C HIS A 75 2.46 6.38 2.31
N THR A 76 2.22 7.59 1.83
CA THR A 76 3.29 8.59 1.63
C THR A 76 3.82 9.10 2.96
N TYR A 77 2.95 9.38 3.95
CA TYR A 77 3.44 9.81 5.26
C TYR A 77 4.29 8.73 5.92
N SER A 78 3.91 7.46 5.81
CA SER A 78 4.72 6.38 6.39
C SER A 78 6.12 6.34 5.79
N LEU A 79 6.24 6.53 4.47
CA LEU A 79 7.54 6.59 3.81
C LEU A 79 8.37 7.81 4.24
N ILE A 80 7.75 8.99 4.46
CA ILE A 80 8.46 10.17 4.96
C ILE A 80 9.04 9.90 6.35
N HIS A 81 8.26 9.25 7.23
CA HIS A 81 8.69 8.95 8.59
C HIS A 81 9.69 7.81 8.64
N ASP A 82 9.52 6.77 7.82
CA ASP A 82 10.48 5.66 7.71
C ASP A 82 11.87 6.16 7.28
N ASP A 83 11.94 7.15 6.39
CA ASP A 83 13.21 7.73 5.90
C ASP A 83 13.97 8.56 6.95
N LEU A 84 13.35 8.94 8.07
CA LEU A 84 13.97 9.81 9.09
C LEU A 84 15.21 9.16 9.73
N PRO A 85 16.17 9.97 10.24
CA PRO A 85 17.38 9.47 10.91
C PRO A 85 17.11 8.58 12.14
N ALA A 86 15.95 8.72 12.79
CA ALA A 86 15.53 7.89 13.91
C ALA A 86 14.90 6.55 13.50
N MET A 87 14.74 6.31 12.19
CA MET A 87 14.16 5.14 11.56
C MET A 87 15.20 4.52 10.62
N ASP A 88 14.89 4.35 9.32
CA ASP A 88 15.80 3.72 8.34
C ASP A 88 16.98 4.62 7.93
N ASN A 89 16.91 5.94 8.20
CA ASN A 89 17.93 6.95 7.88
C ASN A 89 18.33 6.94 6.38
N ASP A 90 17.37 6.84 5.50
CA ASP A 90 17.57 6.78 4.07
C ASP A 90 17.82 8.16 3.45
N ASP A 91 18.85 8.29 2.62
CA ASP A 91 19.17 9.52 1.90
C ASP A 91 18.34 9.66 0.61
N TYR A 92 17.96 8.55 -0.01
CA TYR A 92 17.28 8.52 -1.30
C TYR A 92 16.06 7.58 -1.29
N ARG A 93 14.99 8.02 -1.94
CA ARG A 93 13.80 7.23 -2.21
C ARG A 93 13.30 7.47 -3.64
N ARG A 94 13.09 6.41 -4.41
CA ARG A 94 12.67 6.50 -5.83
C ARG A 94 13.58 7.38 -6.68
N GLY A 95 14.89 7.34 -6.42
CA GLY A 95 15.90 8.14 -7.14
C GLY A 95 15.95 9.62 -6.79
N LYS A 96 15.19 10.09 -5.78
CA LYS A 96 15.19 11.47 -5.27
C LYS A 96 15.70 11.49 -3.83
N LEU A 97 16.26 12.61 -3.39
CA LEU A 97 16.56 12.83 -1.97
C LEU A 97 15.28 12.67 -1.14
N THR A 98 15.41 12.09 0.05
CA THR A 98 14.28 11.95 0.98
C THR A 98 13.83 13.31 1.52
N ASN A 99 12.61 13.36 2.03
CA ASN A 99 11.99 14.61 2.46
C ASN A 99 12.85 15.35 3.50
N HIS A 100 13.36 14.62 4.50
CA HIS A 100 14.18 15.23 5.56
C HIS A 100 15.54 15.75 5.05
N LYS A 101 16.07 15.22 3.95
CA LYS A 101 17.29 15.75 3.31
C LYS A 101 17.06 17.05 2.56
N VAL A 102 15.86 17.25 2.03
CA VAL A 102 15.50 18.47 1.28
C VAL A 102 14.99 19.58 2.20
N TYR A 103 14.11 19.24 3.15
CA TYR A 103 13.41 20.22 3.99
C TYR A 103 13.86 20.25 5.44
N GLY A 104 14.67 19.28 5.88
CA GLY A 104 15.08 19.09 7.27
C GLY A 104 14.10 18.21 8.06
N GLU A 105 14.58 17.64 9.17
CA GLU A 105 13.88 16.61 9.94
C GLU A 105 12.52 17.06 10.48
N TRP A 106 12.47 18.24 11.16
CA TRP A 106 11.23 18.71 11.77
C TRP A 106 10.13 19.01 10.74
N LYS A 107 10.49 19.51 9.55
CA LYS A 107 9.52 19.75 8.45
C LYS A 107 9.03 18.42 7.88
N ALA A 108 9.90 17.43 7.73
CA ALA A 108 9.52 16.08 7.29
C ALA A 108 8.54 15.42 8.27
N ILE A 109 8.80 15.53 9.59
CA ILE A 109 7.89 15.05 10.62
C ILE A 109 6.51 15.68 10.46
N LEU A 110 6.44 17.02 10.39
CA LEU A 110 5.18 17.74 10.27
C LEU A 110 4.48 17.51 8.93
N ALA A 111 5.21 17.29 7.84
CA ALA A 111 4.64 16.94 6.54
C ALA A 111 3.96 15.56 6.60
N GLY A 112 4.57 14.60 7.27
CA GLY A 112 3.96 13.29 7.52
C GLY A 112 2.69 13.39 8.37
N ASP A 113 2.75 14.12 9.50
CA ASP A 113 1.58 14.36 10.37
C ASP A 113 0.43 15.05 9.62
N ALA A 114 0.76 16.05 8.77
CA ALA A 114 -0.23 16.75 7.98
C ALA A 114 -0.88 15.86 6.92
N LEU A 115 -0.10 15.00 6.24
CA LEU A 115 -0.64 14.02 5.27
C LEU A 115 -1.53 12.99 5.95
N LEU A 116 -1.12 12.46 7.11
CA LEU A 116 -1.94 11.54 7.90
C LEU A 116 -3.29 12.17 8.24
N THR A 117 -3.29 13.40 8.75
CA THR A 117 -4.53 14.12 9.10
C THR A 117 -5.36 14.45 7.87
N LYS A 118 -4.71 14.88 6.76
CA LYS A 118 -5.39 15.20 5.49
C LYS A 118 -6.07 13.98 4.86
N ALA A 119 -5.57 12.78 5.05
CA ALA A 119 -6.22 11.56 4.59
C ALA A 119 -7.64 11.40 5.19
N PHE A 120 -7.80 11.66 6.48
CA PHE A 120 -9.11 11.62 7.14
C PHE A 120 -10.02 12.78 6.70
N ASP A 121 -9.44 13.96 6.48
CA ASP A 121 -10.17 15.11 5.94
C ASP A 121 -10.78 14.79 4.56
N LEU A 122 -10.02 14.19 3.65
CA LEU A 122 -10.52 13.79 2.33
C LEU A 122 -11.72 12.85 2.41
N VAL A 123 -11.64 11.79 3.21
CA VAL A 123 -12.74 10.83 3.34
C VAL A 123 -13.96 11.46 4.01
N SER A 124 -13.76 12.28 5.05
CA SER A 124 -14.85 12.89 5.79
C SER A 124 -15.65 13.90 4.95
N ASN A 125 -15.00 14.59 4.02
CA ASN A 125 -15.60 15.56 3.11
C ASN A 125 -16.04 14.97 1.75
N ASP A 126 -15.89 13.66 1.53
CA ASP A 126 -16.28 13.03 0.26
C ASP A 126 -17.81 13.13 0.07
N THR A 127 -18.24 13.76 -1.02
CA THR A 127 -19.65 13.89 -1.38
C THR A 127 -20.18 12.78 -2.28
N ASN A 128 -19.29 11.86 -2.76
CA ASN A 128 -19.65 10.78 -3.66
C ASN A 128 -20.17 9.52 -2.93
N ILE A 129 -19.95 9.44 -1.62
CA ILE A 129 -20.40 8.36 -0.76
C ILE A 129 -21.24 8.91 0.41
N ASN A 130 -22.19 8.10 0.87
CA ASN A 130 -23.07 8.50 1.98
C ASN A 130 -22.34 8.48 3.33
N ASP A 131 -22.92 9.15 4.34
CA ASP A 131 -22.28 9.31 5.65
C ASP A 131 -22.03 7.98 6.38
N THR A 132 -22.90 6.99 6.22
CA THR A 132 -22.70 5.65 6.81
C THR A 132 -21.48 4.97 6.21
N THR A 133 -21.29 5.07 4.89
CA THR A 133 -20.12 4.53 4.19
C THR A 133 -18.86 5.30 4.58
N LYS A 134 -18.91 6.65 4.69
CA LYS A 134 -17.78 7.45 5.19
C LYS A 134 -17.29 6.97 6.55
N ILE A 135 -18.22 6.75 7.49
CA ILE A 135 -17.86 6.27 8.83
C ILE A 135 -17.17 4.92 8.78
N LYS A 136 -17.64 3.97 7.95
CA LYS A 136 -17.01 2.66 7.77
C LYS A 136 -15.60 2.80 7.19
N VAL A 137 -15.44 3.60 6.13
CA VAL A 137 -14.14 3.83 5.50
C VAL A 137 -13.16 4.48 6.48
N ILE A 138 -13.59 5.49 7.26
CA ILE A 138 -12.78 6.13 8.30
C ILE A 138 -12.36 5.13 9.39
N GLN A 139 -13.26 4.27 9.85
CA GLN A 139 -12.94 3.22 10.82
C GLN A 139 -11.90 2.24 10.27
N ARG A 140 -12.05 1.79 9.01
CA ARG A 140 -11.03 0.95 8.35
C ARG A 140 -9.70 1.67 8.20
N LEU A 141 -9.72 2.95 7.79
CA LEU A 141 -8.50 3.73 7.62
C LEU A 141 -7.75 3.86 8.95
N ALA A 142 -8.46 4.17 10.03
CA ALA A 142 -7.91 4.27 11.37
C ALA A 142 -7.33 2.94 11.87
N TYR A 143 -8.02 1.82 11.61
CA TYR A 143 -7.53 0.49 11.95
C TYR A 143 -6.27 0.14 11.13
N ALA A 144 -6.34 0.29 9.80
CA ALA A 144 -5.27 -0.12 8.89
C ALA A 144 -3.99 0.72 9.02
N SER A 145 -4.11 2.02 9.33
CA SER A 145 -2.97 2.91 9.52
C SER A 145 -2.45 2.96 10.97
N GLY A 146 -3.26 2.54 11.94
CA GLY A 146 -3.00 2.69 13.36
C GLY A 146 -2.13 1.59 13.99
N HIS A 147 -2.19 1.52 15.34
CA HIS A 147 -1.38 0.62 16.16
C HIS A 147 -1.72 -0.87 15.97
N LEU A 148 -2.88 -1.22 15.43
CA LEU A 148 -3.28 -2.58 15.07
C LEU A 148 -3.01 -2.91 13.59
N GLY A 149 -2.57 -1.94 12.82
CA GLY A 149 -2.23 -2.07 11.40
C GLY A 149 -0.79 -1.63 11.13
N MET A 150 -0.61 -0.74 10.17
CA MET A 150 0.70 -0.37 9.63
C MET A 150 1.70 0.15 10.69
N VAL A 151 1.29 1.07 11.57
CA VAL A 151 2.17 1.61 12.64
C VAL A 151 2.55 0.51 13.63
N GLY A 152 1.60 -0.36 14.02
CA GLY A 152 1.90 -1.52 14.86
C GLY A 152 2.86 -2.50 14.18
N GLY A 153 2.66 -2.76 12.88
CA GLY A 153 3.54 -3.60 12.07
C GLY A 153 4.95 -3.02 11.96
N GLN A 154 5.08 -1.72 11.75
CA GLN A 154 6.37 -1.02 11.77
C GLN A 154 7.07 -1.14 13.13
N THR A 155 6.31 -1.03 14.22
CA THR A 155 6.84 -1.23 15.58
C THR A 155 7.37 -2.65 15.77
N LEU A 156 6.62 -3.66 15.34
CA LEU A 156 7.05 -5.06 15.41
C LEU A 156 8.29 -5.32 14.54
N ASP A 157 8.36 -4.73 13.35
CA ASP A 157 9.50 -4.82 12.45
C ASP A 157 10.77 -4.30 13.13
N MET A 158 10.75 -3.08 13.64
CA MET A 158 11.88 -2.48 14.36
C MET A 158 12.28 -3.23 15.63
N GLN A 159 11.30 -3.76 16.38
CA GLN A 159 11.58 -4.58 17.56
C GLN A 159 12.19 -5.95 17.22
N SER A 160 12.07 -6.38 15.97
CA SER A 160 12.58 -7.64 15.44
C SER A 160 13.95 -7.52 14.77
N GLU A 161 14.47 -6.31 14.59
CA GLU A 161 15.83 -6.07 14.13
C GLU A 161 16.84 -6.70 15.12
N ASP A 162 17.91 -7.27 14.60
CA ASP A 162 18.95 -7.99 15.37
C ASP A 162 18.42 -9.20 16.19
N LYS A 163 17.24 -9.72 15.87
CA LYS A 163 16.64 -10.88 16.54
C LYS A 163 16.24 -11.96 15.57
N ALA A 164 16.48 -13.21 15.95
CA ALA A 164 15.88 -14.34 15.24
C ALA A 164 14.39 -14.41 15.61
N ILE A 165 13.52 -14.28 14.61
CA ILE A 165 12.08 -14.45 14.76
C ILE A 165 11.62 -15.71 14.01
N ASP A 166 10.46 -16.24 14.37
CA ASP A 166 9.84 -17.34 13.65
C ASP A 166 8.99 -16.84 12.46
N LEU A 167 8.58 -17.77 11.61
CA LEU A 167 7.78 -17.48 10.43
C LEU A 167 6.43 -16.82 10.80
N SER A 168 5.81 -17.22 11.91
CA SER A 168 4.52 -16.67 12.33
C SER A 168 4.65 -15.20 12.73
N THR A 169 5.74 -14.82 13.36
CA THR A 169 6.06 -13.43 13.70
C THR A 169 6.36 -12.62 12.43
N LEU A 170 7.12 -13.17 11.47
CA LEU A 170 7.38 -12.52 10.19
C LEU A 170 6.08 -12.28 9.41
N GLU A 171 5.21 -13.28 9.32
CA GLU A 171 3.90 -13.14 8.66
C GLU A 171 3.02 -12.10 9.36
N ALA A 172 3.06 -12.00 10.70
CA ALA A 172 2.32 -10.97 11.44
C ALA A 172 2.83 -9.55 11.10
N ILE A 173 4.15 -9.35 11.01
CA ILE A 173 4.76 -8.09 10.57
C ILE A 173 4.27 -7.74 9.16
N HIS A 174 4.35 -8.67 8.22
CA HIS A 174 3.95 -8.43 6.83
C HIS A 174 2.46 -8.14 6.66
N ARG A 175 1.59 -8.87 7.38
CA ARG A 175 0.14 -8.63 7.38
C ARG A 175 -0.23 -7.25 7.90
N THR A 176 0.49 -6.77 8.93
CA THR A 176 0.19 -5.48 9.57
C THR A 176 0.91 -4.33 8.88
N LYS A 177 2.23 -4.38 8.69
CA LYS A 177 3.02 -3.29 8.10
C LYS A 177 2.62 -3.01 6.65
N THR A 178 2.49 -4.04 5.84
CA THR A 178 2.22 -3.93 4.39
C THR A 178 0.81 -4.36 4.01
N GLY A 179 0.35 -5.48 4.53
CA GLY A 179 -0.93 -6.10 4.19
C GLY A 179 -2.13 -5.25 4.61
N ALA A 180 -2.08 -4.58 5.77
CA ALA A 180 -3.21 -3.79 6.27
C ALA A 180 -3.68 -2.71 5.29
N LEU A 181 -2.76 -2.01 4.60
CA LEU A 181 -3.12 -1.00 3.61
C LEU A 181 -3.63 -1.62 2.28
N LEU A 182 -3.18 -2.81 1.90
CA LEU A 182 -3.73 -3.54 0.75
C LEU A 182 -5.14 -4.05 1.06
N THR A 183 -5.35 -4.59 2.27
CA THR A 183 -6.69 -4.97 2.75
C THR A 183 -7.61 -3.77 2.83
N PHE A 184 -7.12 -2.62 3.31
CA PHE A 184 -7.89 -1.38 3.29
C PHE A 184 -8.35 -1.02 1.88
N ALA A 185 -7.48 -1.11 0.87
CA ALA A 185 -7.84 -0.81 -0.51
C ALA A 185 -9.03 -1.65 -1.00
N ILE A 186 -8.97 -2.97 -0.83
CA ILE A 186 -10.00 -3.90 -1.26
C ILE A 186 -11.30 -3.72 -0.45
N MET A 187 -11.17 -3.71 0.88
CA MET A 187 -12.35 -3.73 1.76
C MET A 187 -13.07 -2.37 1.83
N SER A 188 -12.39 -1.26 1.51
CA SER A 188 -13.08 0.03 1.32
C SER A 188 -13.91 0.03 0.04
N ALA A 189 -13.44 -0.60 -1.04
CA ALA A 189 -14.24 -0.79 -2.24
C ALA A 189 -15.49 -1.66 -1.96
N VAL A 190 -15.36 -2.72 -1.16
CA VAL A 190 -16.48 -3.55 -0.68
C VAL A 190 -17.52 -2.71 0.09
N ASP A 191 -17.07 -1.85 1.02
CA ASP A 191 -17.97 -0.98 1.79
C ASP A 191 -18.66 0.07 0.90
N ILE A 192 -17.95 0.65 -0.08
CA ILE A 192 -18.50 1.63 -1.03
C ILE A 192 -19.50 0.97 -1.99
N ALA A 193 -19.22 -0.26 -2.42
CA ALA A 193 -20.07 -1.02 -3.32
C ALA A 193 -21.29 -1.67 -2.62
N HIS A 194 -21.30 -1.76 -1.29
CA HIS A 194 -22.33 -2.45 -0.51
C HIS A 194 -22.55 -3.91 -0.95
N THR A 195 -21.47 -4.66 -1.13
CA THR A 195 -21.53 -6.05 -1.60
C THR A 195 -22.19 -6.97 -0.57
N ASP A 196 -22.61 -8.16 -1.05
CA ASP A 196 -23.06 -9.24 -0.15
C ASP A 196 -21.89 -9.83 0.66
N GLU A 197 -22.26 -10.56 1.72
CA GLU A 197 -21.33 -11.13 2.69
C GLU A 197 -20.35 -12.12 2.02
N GLN A 198 -20.84 -12.99 1.12
CA GLN A 198 -19.98 -13.96 0.43
C GLN A 198 -18.90 -13.29 -0.41
N THR A 199 -19.27 -12.28 -1.20
CA THR A 199 -18.31 -11.49 -1.97
C THR A 199 -17.30 -10.79 -1.07
N SER A 200 -17.77 -10.23 0.06
CA SER A 200 -16.93 -9.57 1.05
C SER A 200 -15.90 -10.52 1.67
N GLU A 201 -16.30 -11.73 2.05
CA GLU A 201 -15.41 -12.76 2.58
C GLU A 201 -14.34 -13.16 1.57
N MET A 202 -14.72 -13.44 0.32
CA MET A 202 -13.76 -13.82 -0.74
C MET A 202 -12.75 -12.69 -1.03
N LEU A 203 -13.19 -11.43 -1.05
CA LEU A 203 -12.30 -10.29 -1.25
C LEU A 203 -11.41 -10.01 -0.03
N ASN A 204 -11.86 -10.31 1.17
CA ASN A 204 -11.01 -10.24 2.35
C ASN A 204 -9.89 -11.31 2.31
N GLU A 205 -10.22 -12.57 1.97
CA GLU A 205 -9.22 -13.63 1.76
C GLU A 205 -8.25 -13.26 0.63
N PHE A 206 -8.76 -12.75 -0.50
CA PHE A 206 -7.96 -12.23 -1.59
C PHE A 206 -6.93 -11.20 -1.10
N SER A 207 -7.36 -10.23 -0.29
CA SER A 207 -6.50 -9.14 0.17
C SER A 207 -5.40 -9.62 1.12
N ASP A 208 -5.71 -10.57 2.00
CA ASP A 208 -4.74 -11.13 2.95
C ASP A 208 -3.63 -11.89 2.23
N HIS A 209 -4.01 -12.81 1.34
CA HIS A 209 -3.04 -13.56 0.56
C HIS A 209 -2.24 -12.70 -0.42
N LEU A 210 -2.87 -11.65 -1.00
CA LEU A 210 -2.19 -10.69 -1.88
C LEU A 210 -1.08 -9.93 -1.14
N GLY A 211 -1.33 -9.53 0.11
CA GLY A 211 -0.36 -8.84 0.96
C GLY A 211 0.87 -9.70 1.24
N LEU A 212 0.67 -10.97 1.61
CA LEU A 212 1.77 -11.90 1.84
C LEU A 212 2.52 -12.23 0.54
N MET A 213 1.81 -12.50 -0.55
CA MET A 213 2.42 -12.73 -1.87
C MET A 213 3.30 -11.56 -2.29
N PHE A 214 2.82 -10.33 -2.09
CA PHE A 214 3.58 -9.12 -2.39
C PHE A 214 4.88 -9.07 -1.59
N GLN A 215 4.84 -9.34 -0.29
CA GLN A 215 6.01 -9.25 0.58
C GLN A 215 7.00 -10.39 0.33
N ILE A 216 6.53 -11.63 0.15
CA ILE A 216 7.42 -12.75 -0.21
C ILE A 216 8.18 -12.45 -1.51
N LYS A 217 7.50 -11.83 -2.47
CA LYS A 217 8.14 -11.42 -3.72
C LYS A 217 9.18 -10.33 -3.51
N ASP A 218 8.94 -9.36 -2.59
CA ASP A 218 9.93 -8.34 -2.21
C ASP A 218 11.18 -8.98 -1.60
N ASP A 219 11.01 -9.91 -0.66
CA ASP A 219 12.13 -10.64 -0.01
C ASP A 219 12.96 -11.43 -1.04
N LEU A 220 12.31 -12.07 -2.00
CA LEU A 220 13.00 -12.78 -3.08
C LEU A 220 13.76 -11.81 -4.01
N LEU A 221 13.19 -10.66 -4.32
CA LEU A 221 13.81 -9.66 -5.17
C LEU A 221 14.98 -8.95 -4.46
N ASP A 222 14.92 -8.77 -3.15
CA ASP A 222 16.02 -8.18 -2.40
C ASP A 222 17.30 -9.02 -2.47
N ILE A 223 17.18 -10.34 -2.63
CA ILE A 223 18.35 -11.24 -2.68
C ILE A 223 18.71 -11.64 -4.13
N TYR A 224 17.71 -11.91 -4.96
CA TYR A 224 17.91 -12.50 -6.31
C TYR A 224 17.52 -11.56 -7.44
N GLY A 225 17.15 -10.32 -7.14
CA GLY A 225 16.77 -9.31 -8.14
C GLY A 225 17.96 -8.74 -8.89
N ASP A 226 17.70 -7.95 -9.92
CA ASP A 226 18.69 -7.22 -10.71
C ASP A 226 18.79 -5.78 -10.16
N GLU A 227 19.92 -5.40 -9.60
CA GLU A 227 20.16 -4.07 -9.02
C GLU A 227 19.86 -2.92 -10.00
N GLN A 228 20.18 -3.12 -11.29
CA GLN A 228 19.95 -2.09 -12.31
C GLN A 228 18.45 -1.85 -12.55
N LYS A 229 17.64 -2.92 -12.46
CA LYS A 229 16.18 -2.85 -12.59
C LYS A 229 15.50 -2.37 -11.32
N LEU A 230 15.97 -2.84 -10.16
CA LEU A 230 15.44 -2.47 -8.85
C LEU A 230 15.72 -1.00 -8.49
N GLY A 231 16.78 -0.42 -9.04
CA GLY A 231 17.21 0.94 -8.71
C GLY A 231 17.69 1.10 -7.25
N LYS A 232 17.95 -0.01 -6.56
CA LYS A 232 18.52 -0.08 -5.22
C LYS A 232 19.50 -1.26 -5.13
N LYS A 233 20.40 -1.23 -4.14
CA LYS A 233 21.34 -2.32 -3.86
C LYS A 233 20.57 -3.58 -3.45
N VAL A 234 21.00 -4.73 -3.95
CA VAL A 234 20.49 -6.06 -3.57
C VAL A 234 21.14 -6.48 -2.25
N GLY A 235 20.39 -7.19 -1.39
CA GLY A 235 20.89 -7.70 -0.11
C GLY A 235 20.83 -6.68 1.03
N SER A 236 20.05 -5.61 0.90
CA SER A 236 19.88 -4.61 1.96
C SER A 236 19.30 -5.21 3.24
N ASP A 237 18.38 -6.17 3.12
CA ASP A 237 17.78 -6.85 4.27
C ASP A 237 18.81 -7.74 4.99
N LEU A 238 19.74 -8.36 4.27
CA LEU A 238 20.84 -9.13 4.86
C LEU A 238 21.85 -8.22 5.55
N GLU A 239 22.16 -7.05 5.00
CA GLU A 239 23.06 -6.07 5.62
C GLU A 239 22.49 -5.52 6.94
N ASN A 240 21.17 -5.45 7.06
CA ASN A 240 20.46 -4.98 8.24
C ASN A 240 20.00 -6.10 9.19
N ASP A 241 20.51 -7.32 9.04
CA ASP A 241 20.15 -8.51 9.84
C ASP A 241 18.61 -8.73 9.97
N LYS A 242 17.84 -8.32 8.93
CA LYS A 242 16.39 -8.51 8.90
C LYS A 242 16.03 -9.97 8.59
N SER A 243 15.08 -10.51 9.34
CA SER A 243 14.48 -11.80 9.02
C SER A 243 13.57 -11.67 7.79
N THR A 244 13.75 -12.56 6.81
CA THR A 244 12.97 -12.62 5.57
C THR A 244 12.46 -14.05 5.33
N TYR A 245 11.51 -14.22 4.42
CA TYR A 245 11.11 -15.60 4.01
C TYR A 245 12.30 -16.40 3.51
N VAL A 246 13.25 -15.76 2.81
CA VAL A 246 14.43 -16.44 2.28
C VAL A 246 15.38 -16.86 3.40
N SER A 247 15.59 -16.02 4.42
CA SER A 247 16.44 -16.35 5.57
C SER A 247 15.86 -17.48 6.42
N LEU A 248 14.52 -17.56 6.53
CA LEU A 248 13.84 -18.57 7.34
C LEU A 248 13.58 -19.89 6.61
N LEU A 249 13.28 -19.85 5.32
CA LEU A 249 12.82 -21.02 4.54
C LEU A 249 13.75 -21.41 3.38
N ASN A 250 14.85 -20.70 3.18
CA ASN A 250 15.66 -20.69 1.96
C ASN A 250 14.87 -20.25 0.71
N LYS A 251 15.52 -20.24 -0.47
CA LYS A 251 14.90 -19.82 -1.74
C LYS A 251 13.71 -20.67 -2.12
N ASP A 252 13.90 -22.00 -2.11
CA ASP A 252 12.88 -22.94 -2.57
C ASP A 252 11.64 -22.88 -1.68
N GLY A 253 11.80 -22.78 -0.36
CA GLY A 253 10.68 -22.63 0.57
C GLY A 253 9.95 -21.29 0.43
N ALA A 254 10.67 -20.20 0.15
CA ALA A 254 10.06 -18.89 -0.13
C ALA A 254 9.28 -18.92 -1.46
N GLU A 255 9.82 -19.55 -2.52
CA GLU A 255 9.11 -19.72 -3.80
C GLU A 255 7.88 -20.63 -3.66
N GLU A 256 7.93 -21.68 -2.84
CA GLU A 256 6.77 -22.53 -2.54
C GLU A 256 5.66 -21.71 -1.85
N LYS A 257 6.02 -20.91 -0.85
CA LYS A 257 5.07 -20.00 -0.17
C LYS A 257 4.49 -18.95 -1.12
N LEU A 258 5.31 -18.35 -1.98
CA LEU A 258 4.87 -17.42 -3.00
C LEU A 258 3.80 -18.05 -3.92
N ASN A 259 4.06 -19.26 -4.41
CA ASN A 259 3.13 -20.00 -5.26
C ASN A 259 1.85 -20.40 -4.51
N TYR A 260 1.96 -20.79 -3.24
CA TYR A 260 0.80 -21.08 -2.40
C TYR A 260 -0.13 -19.84 -2.31
N HIS A 261 0.40 -18.70 -1.93
CA HIS A 261 -0.40 -17.48 -1.80
C HIS A 261 -0.96 -17.00 -3.15
N LYS A 262 -0.21 -17.13 -4.26
CA LYS A 262 -0.73 -16.86 -5.60
C LYS A 262 -1.96 -17.73 -5.91
N ASN A 263 -1.90 -19.02 -5.61
CA ASN A 263 -3.00 -19.93 -5.88
C ASN A 263 -4.25 -19.58 -5.04
N GLU A 264 -4.08 -19.25 -3.76
CA GLU A 264 -5.20 -18.84 -2.91
C GLU A 264 -5.82 -17.51 -3.37
N VAL A 265 -5.01 -16.53 -3.79
CA VAL A 265 -5.48 -15.28 -4.41
C VAL A 265 -6.33 -15.55 -5.65
N LEU A 266 -5.86 -16.41 -6.55
CA LEU A 266 -6.59 -16.74 -7.78
C LEU A 266 -7.88 -17.50 -7.48
N LYS A 267 -7.86 -18.42 -6.52
CA LYS A 267 -9.03 -19.18 -6.08
C LYS A 267 -10.11 -18.27 -5.48
N SER A 268 -9.75 -17.28 -4.66
CA SER A 268 -10.71 -16.31 -4.13
C SER A 268 -11.41 -15.53 -5.27
N LEU A 269 -10.67 -15.14 -6.32
CA LEU A 269 -11.26 -14.51 -7.50
C LEU A 269 -12.12 -15.46 -8.34
N GLU A 270 -11.72 -16.74 -8.45
CA GLU A 270 -12.52 -17.75 -9.17
C GLU A 270 -13.88 -17.97 -8.51
N ASN A 271 -13.96 -17.94 -7.20
CA ASN A 271 -15.21 -18.12 -6.43
C ASN A 271 -16.26 -17.02 -6.67
N ILE A 272 -15.86 -15.88 -7.22
CA ILE A 272 -16.77 -14.76 -7.56
C ILE A 272 -16.82 -14.46 -9.06
N ASN A 273 -16.10 -15.23 -9.90
CA ASN A 273 -15.98 -14.99 -11.34
C ASN A 273 -17.30 -15.22 -12.12
N ASP A 274 -18.22 -16.01 -11.58
CA ASP A 274 -19.57 -16.17 -12.16
C ASP A 274 -20.43 -14.90 -12.02
N LYS A 275 -20.07 -14.04 -11.06
CA LYS A 275 -20.83 -12.82 -10.71
C LYS A 275 -20.13 -11.55 -11.24
N TYR A 276 -18.81 -11.52 -11.26
CA TYR A 276 -18.02 -10.33 -11.60
C TYR A 276 -16.91 -10.64 -12.59
N ASP A 277 -16.56 -9.69 -13.44
CA ASP A 277 -15.35 -9.77 -14.29
C ASP A 277 -14.09 -9.50 -13.44
N THR A 278 -13.41 -10.57 -13.04
CA THR A 278 -12.20 -10.52 -12.21
C THR A 278 -10.90 -10.29 -13.01
N SER A 279 -10.97 -10.07 -14.33
CA SER A 279 -9.80 -10.03 -15.22
C SER A 279 -8.77 -8.95 -14.84
N ASN A 280 -9.20 -7.75 -14.46
CA ASN A 280 -8.32 -6.66 -14.06
C ASN A 280 -7.57 -6.99 -12.75
N LEU A 281 -8.23 -7.59 -11.77
CA LEU A 281 -7.57 -8.01 -10.52
C LEU A 281 -6.60 -9.17 -10.77
N LYS A 282 -6.95 -10.13 -11.65
CA LYS A 282 -6.01 -11.18 -12.07
C LYS A 282 -4.76 -10.61 -12.74
N GLN A 283 -4.88 -9.55 -13.54
CA GLN A 283 -3.71 -8.85 -14.10
C GLN A 283 -2.82 -8.22 -13.03
N ILE A 284 -3.40 -7.64 -11.96
CA ILE A 284 -2.63 -7.13 -10.81
C ILE A 284 -1.89 -8.26 -10.11
N VAL A 285 -2.53 -9.42 -9.90
CA VAL A 285 -1.88 -10.60 -9.31
C VAL A 285 -0.68 -11.02 -10.13
N GLU A 286 -0.84 -11.13 -11.46
CA GLU A 286 0.28 -11.47 -12.35
C GLU A 286 1.38 -10.39 -12.35
N LEU A 287 1.01 -9.11 -12.27
CA LEU A 287 1.99 -8.03 -12.14
C LEU A 287 2.81 -8.15 -10.85
N PHE A 288 2.17 -8.45 -9.72
CA PHE A 288 2.86 -8.61 -8.44
C PHE A 288 3.75 -9.86 -8.42
N TYR A 289 3.27 -10.95 -8.98
CA TYR A 289 4.02 -12.21 -9.04
C TYR A 289 5.22 -12.15 -9.98
N ASN A 290 5.03 -11.56 -11.19
CA ASN A 290 6.06 -11.55 -12.25
C ASN A 290 6.98 -10.33 -12.21
N ARG A 291 6.76 -9.38 -11.29
CA ARG A 291 7.64 -8.21 -11.21
C ARG A 291 9.09 -8.61 -10.99
N ASP A 292 10.00 -7.85 -11.60
CA ASP A 292 11.45 -8.01 -11.54
C ASP A 292 12.13 -6.77 -10.94
N HIS A 293 11.32 -5.80 -10.47
CA HIS A 293 11.73 -4.54 -9.81
C HIS A 293 10.62 -3.96 -8.94
#